data_c01e5f2acfe9872076b4d4a1a09b7867
#
_entry.id   c01e5f2acfe9872076b4d4a1a09b7867
#
_cell.length_a   1.000
_cell.length_b   1.000
_cell.length_c   1.000
_cell.angle_alpha   90.00
_cell.angle_beta   90.00
_cell.angle_gamma   90.00
#
_symmetry.space_group_name_H-M   'P 1'
#
loop_
_entity.id
_entity.type
_entity.pdbx_description
1 polymer ?
#
loop_
_entity_poly.entity_id
_entity_poly.type
_entity_poly.pdbx_seq_one_letter_code
_entity_poly.pdbx_strand_id
1 'polypeptide(L)'
;EPLAVKHDIQLGSSILYDPSDDNYCLDNLCLEWSGVGRGDYRQTPIELKMPDGSFACDFLYDSHEIVSGCVPMQSLPNAYDDENEAETLVVTLVERSNAVKLKLYYTVFPHSNVIARRSVLINASGADISLRRFMSMSVDMADRGFNMETFDGGWIKETHRHVRPVEYGMYVN
;
A
#
# COMPACT_ATOMS: atom_id res chain seq x y z
N GLU A 1 8.18 13.02 -4.25
CA GLU A 1 9.09 12.94 -3.09
C GLU A 1 8.24 12.77 -1.84
N PRO A 2 8.47 11.75 -1.01
CA PRO A 2 7.83 11.74 0.28
C PRO A 2 8.27 13.00 1.03
N LEU A 3 7.33 13.71 1.61
CA LEU A 3 7.64 14.81 2.51
C LEU A 3 8.53 14.26 3.62
N ALA A 4 9.83 14.54 3.55
CA ALA A 4 10.77 14.18 4.59
C ALA A 4 10.45 15.03 5.82
N VAL A 5 9.81 14.42 6.80
CA VAL A 5 9.60 15.04 8.10
C VAL A 5 10.81 14.69 8.95
N LYS A 6 11.57 15.70 9.37
CA LYS A 6 12.65 15.51 10.33
C LYS A 6 12.05 15.16 11.68
N HIS A 7 12.43 14.03 12.21
CA HIS A 7 12.08 13.57 13.55
C HIS A 7 13.26 13.76 14.49
N ASP A 8 12.96 13.95 15.77
CA ASP A 8 13.98 13.85 16.81
C ASP A 8 14.65 12.48 16.76
N ILE A 9 15.96 12.49 16.91
CA ILE A 9 16.82 11.29 16.78
C ILE A 9 16.33 10.21 17.74
N GLN A 10 15.80 9.14 17.20
CA GLN A 10 15.64 7.88 17.93
C GLN A 10 16.83 6.99 17.57
N LEU A 11 17.75 6.86 18.50
CA LEU A 11 18.92 5.99 18.36
C LEU A 11 18.46 4.55 18.09
N GLY A 12 18.82 4.03 16.92
CA GLY A 12 18.64 2.63 16.54
C GLY A 12 17.53 2.34 15.52
N SER A 13 16.66 3.30 15.19
CA SER A 13 15.58 3.09 14.22
C SER A 13 15.73 3.86 12.91
N SER A 14 16.72 4.74 12.81
CA SER A 14 16.92 5.55 11.62
C SER A 14 17.67 4.80 10.53
N ILE A 15 17.08 4.73 9.36
CA ILE A 15 17.75 4.30 8.13
C ILE A 15 18.11 5.54 7.35
N LEU A 16 19.38 5.65 6.97
CA LEU A 16 19.84 6.66 6.03
C LEU A 16 19.14 6.44 4.68
N TYR A 17 18.09 7.21 4.44
CA TYR A 17 17.42 7.23 3.15
C TYR A 17 18.04 8.26 2.21
N ASP A 18 18.44 9.39 2.77
CA ASP A 18 19.22 10.43 2.13
C ASP A 18 20.51 10.63 2.91
N PRO A 19 21.71 10.58 2.29
CA PRO A 19 22.98 10.80 2.95
C PRO A 19 23.11 12.16 3.63
N SER A 20 22.26 13.13 3.29
CA SER A 20 22.22 14.46 3.91
C SER A 20 21.29 14.57 5.11
N ASP A 21 20.48 13.54 5.40
CA ASP A 21 19.50 13.52 6.49
C ASP A 21 19.56 12.21 7.28
N ASP A 22 20.37 12.19 8.31
CA ASP A 22 20.57 11.06 9.21
C ASP A 22 19.45 10.89 10.26
N ASN A 23 18.45 11.76 10.25
CA ASN A 23 17.26 11.68 11.13
C ASN A 23 16.01 11.10 10.43
N TYR A 24 16.15 10.70 9.17
CA TYR A 24 15.03 10.19 8.40
C TYR A 24 14.65 8.78 8.82
N CYS A 25 13.40 8.57 9.22
CA CYS A 25 12.87 7.29 9.65
C CYS A 25 11.52 7.00 8.98
N LEU A 26 11.42 5.87 8.27
CA LEU A 26 10.23 5.51 7.51
C LEU A 26 9.05 5.08 8.39
N ASP A 27 9.31 4.47 9.54
CA ASP A 27 8.25 3.97 10.42
C ASP A 27 7.43 5.08 11.10
N ASN A 28 7.90 6.32 11.04
CA ASN A 28 7.15 7.49 11.52
C ASN A 28 6.33 8.19 10.42
N LEU A 29 6.37 7.69 9.20
CA LEU A 29 5.65 8.27 8.06
C LEU A 29 4.39 7.46 7.72
N CYS A 30 3.36 8.15 7.25
CA CYS A 30 2.23 7.50 6.60
C CYS A 30 2.66 7.10 5.19
N LEU A 31 3.12 5.86 5.03
CA LEU A 31 3.62 5.35 3.77
C LEU A 31 2.47 4.89 2.89
N GLU A 32 2.53 5.26 1.63
CA GLU A 32 1.58 4.78 0.64
C GLU A 32 1.81 3.30 0.29
N TRP A 33 3.09 2.92 0.21
CA TRP A 33 3.50 1.54 -0.03
C TRP A 33 4.90 1.31 0.51
N SER A 34 5.07 0.26 1.29
CA SER A 34 6.36 -0.10 1.86
C SER A 34 6.77 -1.51 1.45
N GLY A 35 8.07 -1.75 1.44
CA GLY A 35 8.67 -3.06 1.18
C GLY A 35 9.53 -3.53 2.35
N VAL A 36 9.81 -4.83 2.37
CA VAL A 36 10.73 -5.42 3.35
C VAL A 36 12.14 -4.85 3.18
N GLY A 37 12.83 -4.58 4.28
CA GLY A 37 14.24 -4.20 4.29
C GLY A 37 14.52 -2.70 4.11
N ARG A 38 13.50 -1.85 4.22
CA ARG A 38 13.62 -0.39 4.06
C ARG A 38 13.31 0.42 5.32
N GLY A 39 13.36 -0.21 6.49
CA GLY A 39 13.17 0.47 7.77
C GLY A 39 11.71 0.64 8.19
N ASP A 40 10.79 0.08 7.45
CA ASP A 40 9.43 -0.14 7.93
C ASP A 40 9.36 -1.53 8.56
N TYR A 41 9.21 -1.57 9.88
CA TYR A 41 9.16 -2.80 10.66
C TYR A 41 7.74 -3.33 10.86
N ARG A 42 6.75 -2.64 10.32
CA ARG A 42 5.35 -3.07 10.32
C ARG A 42 5.14 -4.18 9.29
N GLN A 43 3.97 -4.76 9.30
CA GLN A 43 3.60 -5.75 8.29
C GLN A 43 3.46 -5.08 6.92
N THR A 44 4.40 -5.38 6.02
CA THR A 44 4.41 -4.77 4.69
C THR A 44 3.30 -5.33 3.79
N PRO A 45 2.71 -4.50 2.92
CA PRO A 45 1.66 -4.94 1.98
C PRO A 45 2.17 -5.88 0.89
N ILE A 46 3.46 -5.93 0.67
CA ILE A 46 4.09 -6.80 -0.33
C ILE A 46 5.29 -7.53 0.27
N GLU A 47 5.42 -8.81 -0.04
CA GLU A 47 6.58 -9.62 0.29
C GLU A 47 6.95 -10.48 -0.92
N LEU A 48 8.07 -10.16 -1.53
CA LEU A 48 8.64 -10.85 -2.69
C LEU A 48 9.93 -11.55 -2.29
N LYS A 49 10.12 -12.77 -2.78
CA LYS A 49 11.45 -13.37 -2.81
C LYS A 49 12.02 -13.15 -4.19
N MET A 50 13.08 -12.37 -4.26
CA MET A 50 13.75 -11.99 -5.49
C MET A 50 14.61 -13.13 -6.04
N PRO A 51 15.05 -13.08 -7.33
CA PRO A 51 15.88 -14.14 -7.94
C PRO A 51 17.18 -14.41 -7.23
N ASP A 52 17.75 -13.41 -6.55
CA ASP A 52 18.96 -13.54 -5.73
C ASP A 52 18.70 -14.16 -4.35
N GLY A 53 17.45 -14.47 -4.03
CA GLY A 53 17.01 -15.03 -2.75
C GLY A 53 16.69 -14.00 -1.68
N SER A 54 16.91 -12.71 -1.93
CA SER A 54 16.60 -11.63 -1.00
C SER A 54 15.10 -11.37 -0.91
N PHE A 55 14.68 -10.73 0.19
CA PHE A 55 13.32 -10.25 0.41
C PHE A 55 13.23 -8.72 0.43
N ALA A 56 14.36 -8.05 0.32
CA ALA A 56 14.38 -6.60 0.31
C ALA A 56 13.81 -6.05 -1.01
N CYS A 57 12.84 -5.17 -0.90
CA CYS A 57 12.20 -4.50 -2.02
C CYS A 57 12.22 -3.00 -1.81
N ASP A 58 12.60 -2.25 -2.82
CA ASP A 58 12.62 -0.79 -2.82
C ASP A 58 11.87 -0.25 -4.03
N PHE A 59 10.57 -0.03 -3.85
CA PHE A 59 9.72 0.53 -4.88
C PHE A 59 9.78 2.05 -4.85
N LEU A 60 10.34 2.63 -5.90
CA LEU A 60 10.47 4.07 -6.07
C LEU A 60 9.45 4.58 -7.09
N TYR A 61 8.99 5.80 -6.89
CA TYR A 61 8.15 6.49 -7.86
C TYR A 61 8.88 6.61 -9.21
N ASP A 62 8.20 6.20 -10.26
CA ASP A 62 8.66 6.35 -11.66
C ASP A 62 7.81 7.38 -12.39
N SER A 63 6.51 7.14 -12.45
CA SER A 63 5.60 7.99 -13.23
C SER A 63 4.17 7.88 -12.72
N HIS A 64 3.30 8.75 -13.19
CA HIS A 64 1.86 8.64 -13.01
C HIS A 64 1.11 9.10 -14.25
N GLU A 65 -0.12 8.65 -14.37
CA GLU A 65 -1.08 9.08 -15.38
C GLU A 65 -2.47 9.23 -14.76
N ILE A 66 -3.27 10.14 -15.32
CA ILE A 66 -4.69 10.29 -14.97
C ILE A 66 -5.50 9.83 -16.18
N VAL A 67 -6.38 8.89 -15.95
CA VAL A 67 -7.25 8.29 -16.97
C VAL A 67 -8.69 8.64 -16.64
N SER A 68 -9.44 9.12 -17.62
CA SER A 68 -10.87 9.33 -17.47
C SER A 68 -11.58 8.00 -17.36
N GLY A 69 -12.49 7.89 -16.39
CA GLY A 69 -13.26 6.69 -16.13
C GLY A 69 -12.54 5.68 -15.22
N CYS A 70 -13.18 4.54 -15.07
CA CYS A 70 -12.68 3.40 -14.33
C CYS A 70 -11.89 2.47 -15.25
N VAL A 71 -10.65 2.14 -14.87
CA VAL A 71 -9.82 1.20 -15.64
C VAL A 71 -10.23 -0.24 -15.31
N PRO A 72 -10.81 -1.01 -16.25
CA PRO A 72 -11.33 -2.34 -15.96
C PRO A 72 -10.22 -3.38 -15.71
N MET A 73 -10.55 -4.42 -14.95
CA MET A 73 -9.78 -5.66 -14.85
C MET A 73 -10.41 -6.73 -15.73
N GLN A 74 -9.57 -7.52 -16.42
CA GLN A 74 -10.06 -8.50 -17.40
C GLN A 74 -10.77 -9.71 -16.79
N SER A 75 -10.44 -10.10 -15.57
CA SER A 75 -10.85 -11.40 -15.00
C SER A 75 -11.45 -11.35 -13.61
N LEU A 76 -11.60 -10.16 -13.03
CA LEU A 76 -12.13 -9.97 -11.67
C LEU A 76 -13.30 -8.99 -11.69
N PRO A 77 -14.16 -9.02 -10.66
CA PRO A 77 -15.18 -8.00 -10.50
C PRO A 77 -14.57 -6.60 -10.51
N ASN A 78 -15.25 -5.68 -11.17
CA ASN A 78 -14.83 -4.29 -11.30
C ASN A 78 -15.81 -3.35 -10.61
N ALA A 79 -15.34 -2.16 -10.26
CA ALA A 79 -16.20 -1.02 -10.08
C ALA A 79 -16.70 -0.56 -11.46
N TYR A 80 -17.92 -0.09 -11.53
CA TYR A 80 -18.56 0.44 -12.73
C TYR A 80 -18.74 1.95 -12.59
N ASP A 81 -18.65 2.65 -13.70
CA ASP A 81 -18.81 4.10 -13.79
C ASP A 81 -19.96 4.41 -14.75
N ASP A 82 -21.18 4.11 -14.31
CA ASP A 82 -22.39 4.27 -15.11
C ASP A 82 -22.72 5.75 -15.38
N GLU A 83 -22.25 6.65 -14.51
CA GLU A 83 -22.51 8.09 -14.62
C GLU A 83 -21.38 8.85 -15.32
N ASN A 84 -20.32 8.17 -15.73
CA ASN A 84 -19.10 8.77 -16.30
C ASN A 84 -18.52 9.89 -15.42
N GLU A 85 -18.54 9.69 -14.10
CA GLU A 85 -18.04 10.62 -13.10
C GLU A 85 -16.58 10.34 -12.68
N ALA A 86 -16.11 9.11 -12.93
CA ALA A 86 -14.87 8.63 -12.35
C ALA A 86 -13.63 9.17 -13.07
N GLU A 87 -12.58 9.37 -12.28
CA GLU A 87 -11.21 9.54 -12.76
C GLU A 87 -10.30 8.55 -12.02
N THR A 88 -9.35 7.98 -12.75
CA THR A 88 -8.38 7.04 -12.18
C THR A 88 -6.97 7.61 -12.25
N LEU A 89 -6.35 7.81 -11.09
CA LEU A 89 -4.91 8.01 -10.96
C LEU A 89 -4.21 6.66 -10.98
N VAL A 90 -3.23 6.49 -11.87
CA VAL A 90 -2.36 5.31 -11.93
C VAL A 90 -0.95 5.75 -11.59
N VAL A 91 -0.43 5.31 -10.45
CA VAL A 91 0.95 5.57 -10.03
C VAL A 91 1.79 4.34 -10.35
N THR A 92 2.88 4.54 -11.08
CA THR A 92 3.84 3.48 -11.38
C THR A 92 5.06 3.63 -10.48
N LEU A 93 5.35 2.56 -9.76
CA LEU A 93 6.56 2.41 -8.97
C LEU A 93 7.45 1.33 -9.61
N VAL A 94 8.75 1.51 -9.52
CA VAL A 94 9.73 0.55 -10.06
C VAL A 94 10.65 0.09 -8.93
N GLU A 95 10.81 -1.22 -8.81
CA GLU A 95 11.81 -1.80 -7.96
C GLU A 95 13.19 -1.63 -8.60
N ARG A 96 14.09 -0.99 -7.85
CA ARG A 96 15.36 -0.47 -8.37
C ARG A 96 16.29 -1.56 -8.96
N SER A 97 16.29 -2.75 -8.36
CA SER A 97 17.31 -3.77 -8.65
C SER A 97 16.89 -4.81 -9.68
N ASN A 98 15.59 -5.05 -9.87
CA ASN A 98 15.10 -6.26 -10.54
C ASN A 98 14.02 -6.02 -11.62
N ALA A 99 13.87 -4.84 -12.14
CA ALA A 99 12.89 -4.51 -13.19
C ALA A 99 11.43 -4.96 -12.86
N VAL A 100 11.10 -5.03 -11.58
CA VAL A 100 9.72 -5.28 -11.13
C VAL A 100 8.99 -3.96 -11.03
N LYS A 101 7.77 -3.91 -11.52
CA LYS A 101 6.92 -2.73 -11.46
C LYS A 101 5.68 -2.99 -10.62
N LEU A 102 5.27 -1.97 -9.90
CA LEU A 102 4.02 -1.96 -9.15
C LEU A 102 3.18 -0.79 -9.64
N LYS A 103 1.97 -1.06 -10.10
CA LYS A 103 0.99 -0.04 -10.45
C LYS A 103 -0.07 0.05 -9.38
N LEU A 104 -0.27 1.24 -8.84
CA LEU A 104 -1.31 1.57 -7.87
C LEU A 104 -2.40 2.38 -8.57
N TYR A 105 -3.63 1.89 -8.52
CA TYR A 105 -4.78 2.51 -9.13
C TYR A 105 -5.68 3.10 -8.04
N TYR A 106 -6.07 4.34 -8.22
CA TYR A 106 -7.00 5.06 -7.35
C TYR A 106 -8.10 5.63 -8.23
N THR A 107 -9.26 5.02 -8.21
CA THR A 107 -10.42 5.51 -8.94
C THR A 107 -11.33 6.27 -7.98
N VAL A 108 -11.56 7.53 -8.27
CA VAL A 108 -12.40 8.42 -7.45
C VAL A 108 -13.76 8.54 -8.11
N PHE A 109 -14.82 8.35 -7.32
CA PHE A 109 -16.21 8.53 -7.69
C PHE A 109 -16.79 9.68 -6.84
N PRO A 110 -16.77 10.93 -7.36
CA PRO A 110 -17.12 12.11 -6.55
C PRO A 110 -18.56 12.12 -6.07
N HIS A 111 -19.53 11.72 -6.91
CA HIS A 111 -20.94 11.72 -6.52
C HIS A 111 -21.25 10.66 -5.45
N SER A 112 -20.60 9.52 -5.54
CA SER A 112 -20.74 8.43 -4.57
C SER A 112 -19.88 8.62 -3.33
N ASN A 113 -18.95 9.59 -3.35
CA ASN A 113 -17.93 9.80 -2.30
C ASN A 113 -17.14 8.52 -1.97
N VAL A 114 -16.72 7.81 -3.02
CA VAL A 114 -16.01 6.54 -2.94
C VAL A 114 -14.66 6.65 -3.64
N ILE A 115 -13.64 6.01 -3.05
CA ILE A 115 -12.36 5.76 -3.71
C ILE A 115 -12.17 4.25 -3.80
N ALA A 116 -12.15 3.73 -5.02
CA ALA A 116 -11.78 2.35 -5.27
C ALA A 116 -10.25 2.26 -5.48
N ARG A 117 -9.63 1.24 -4.89
CA ARG A 117 -8.19 1.07 -4.92
C ARG A 117 -7.82 -0.36 -5.31
N ARG A 118 -6.77 -0.50 -6.14
CA ARG A 118 -6.17 -1.80 -6.48
C ARG A 118 -4.70 -1.66 -6.79
N SER A 119 -4.00 -2.80 -6.74
CA SER A 119 -2.58 -2.88 -7.05
C SER A 119 -2.34 -3.95 -8.13
N VAL A 120 -1.37 -3.71 -8.99
CA VAL A 120 -0.95 -4.66 -10.04
C VAL A 120 0.57 -4.80 -10.00
N LEU A 121 1.04 -6.02 -9.78
CA LEU A 121 2.47 -6.34 -9.81
C LEU A 121 2.84 -6.88 -11.18
N ILE A 122 3.90 -6.35 -11.76
CA ILE A 122 4.41 -6.72 -13.07
C ILE A 122 5.87 -7.18 -12.90
N ASN A 123 6.12 -8.46 -13.16
CA ASN A 123 7.47 -8.97 -13.22
C ASN A 123 8.03 -8.80 -14.64
N ALA A 124 8.93 -7.84 -14.81
CA ALA A 124 9.66 -7.59 -16.05
C ALA A 124 11.16 -7.90 -15.91
N SER A 125 11.57 -8.64 -14.87
CA SER A 125 12.96 -8.97 -14.60
C SER A 125 13.53 -10.07 -15.52
N GLY A 126 12.67 -10.81 -16.20
CA GLY A 126 13.07 -11.99 -16.99
C GLY A 126 13.43 -13.22 -16.14
N ALA A 127 13.23 -13.19 -14.84
CA ALA A 127 13.47 -14.28 -13.90
C ALA A 127 12.24 -14.55 -13.03
N ASP A 128 12.19 -15.73 -12.41
CA ASP A 128 11.10 -16.08 -11.50
C ASP A 128 11.20 -15.33 -10.18
N ILE A 129 10.06 -14.82 -9.71
CA ILE A 129 9.89 -14.16 -8.44
C ILE A 129 8.80 -14.88 -7.66
N SER A 130 9.07 -15.21 -6.39
CA SER A 130 8.04 -15.81 -5.53
C SER A 130 7.27 -14.71 -4.80
N LEU A 131 5.97 -14.64 -5.06
CA LEU A 131 5.04 -13.76 -4.37
C LEU A 131 4.56 -14.45 -3.09
N ARG A 132 4.95 -13.94 -1.92
CA ARG A 132 4.55 -14.47 -0.62
C ARG A 132 3.37 -13.72 0.00
N ARG A 133 3.31 -12.42 -0.22
CA ARG A 133 2.21 -11.55 0.22
C ARG A 133 1.98 -10.46 -0.81
N PHE A 134 0.72 -10.20 -1.06
CA PHE A 134 0.29 -9.06 -1.86
C PHE A 134 -1.08 -8.62 -1.36
N MET A 135 -1.11 -7.57 -0.58
CA MET A 135 -2.34 -7.01 -0.05
C MET A 135 -3.03 -6.17 -1.12
N SER A 136 -4.34 -6.17 -1.11
CA SER A 136 -5.14 -5.31 -2.01
C SER A 136 -5.00 -3.85 -1.66
N MET A 137 -4.69 -3.54 -0.39
CA MET A 137 -4.58 -2.18 0.12
C MET A 137 -3.69 -2.14 1.36
N SER A 138 -2.96 -1.05 1.51
CA SER A 138 -2.35 -0.60 2.76
C SER A 138 -2.74 0.86 2.97
N VAL A 139 -3.16 1.21 4.17
CA VAL A 139 -3.56 2.59 4.49
C VAL A 139 -2.96 2.97 5.82
N ASP A 140 -2.06 3.93 5.78
CA ASP A 140 -1.51 4.58 6.96
C ASP A 140 -2.24 5.90 7.20
N MET A 141 -2.71 6.10 8.41
CA MET A 141 -3.42 7.31 8.81
C MET A 141 -2.88 7.83 10.12
N ALA A 142 -2.84 9.16 10.27
CA ALA A 142 -2.56 9.76 11.56
C ALA A 142 -3.64 9.35 12.57
N ASP A 143 -3.20 8.99 13.79
CA ASP A 143 -4.14 8.67 14.87
C ASP A 143 -5.02 9.87 15.21
N ARG A 144 -6.32 9.68 15.17
CA ARG A 144 -7.35 10.67 15.56
C ARG A 144 -8.41 10.05 16.46
N GLY A 145 -8.07 8.98 17.18
CA GLY A 145 -9.00 8.27 18.04
C GLY A 145 -10.06 7.49 17.25
N PHE A 146 -9.65 6.79 16.21
CA PHE A 146 -10.54 5.96 15.40
C PHE A 146 -11.07 4.76 16.17
N ASN A 147 -12.28 4.34 15.83
CA ASN A 147 -12.80 3.04 16.18
C ASN A 147 -12.74 2.12 14.96
N MET A 148 -12.35 0.88 15.21
CA MET A 148 -12.44 -0.18 14.22
C MET A 148 -13.77 -0.91 14.38
N GLU A 149 -14.49 -1.01 13.29
CA GLU A 149 -15.74 -1.73 13.22
C GLU A 149 -15.57 -2.96 12.31
N THR A 150 -15.87 -4.13 12.84
CA THR A 150 -15.83 -5.40 12.11
C THR A 150 -17.17 -6.12 12.19
N PHE A 151 -17.43 -6.95 11.19
CA PHE A 151 -18.60 -7.79 11.11
C PHE A 151 -18.14 -9.24 11.03
N ASP A 152 -18.39 -9.99 12.10
CA ASP A 152 -18.04 -11.39 12.16
C ASP A 152 -19.28 -12.25 11.86
N GLY A 153 -19.06 -13.50 11.53
CA GLY A 153 -20.18 -14.37 11.27
C GLY A 153 -19.84 -15.86 11.36
N GLY A 154 -20.88 -16.64 11.38
CA GLY A 154 -20.86 -18.10 11.31
C GLY A 154 -22.18 -18.58 10.76
N TRP A 155 -22.37 -19.89 10.64
CA TRP A 155 -23.63 -20.46 10.18
C TRP A 155 -24.83 -19.94 11.02
N ILE A 156 -25.77 -19.26 10.36
CA ILE A 156 -26.98 -18.65 10.96
C ILE A 156 -26.62 -17.55 12.01
N LYS A 157 -25.46 -16.95 11.90
CA LYS A 157 -24.98 -15.88 12.78
C LYS A 157 -24.13 -14.89 11.98
N GLU A 158 -24.66 -14.42 10.87
CA GLU A 158 -24.00 -13.47 9.99
C GLU A 158 -24.11 -12.05 10.54
N THR A 159 -23.12 -11.24 10.20
CA THR A 159 -23.12 -9.78 10.39
C THR A 159 -23.18 -9.34 11.88
N HIS A 160 -22.51 -10.07 12.76
CA HIS A 160 -22.32 -9.60 14.13
C HIS A 160 -21.34 -8.42 14.16
N ARG A 161 -21.86 -7.26 14.53
CA ARG A 161 -21.10 -6.02 14.57
C ARG A 161 -20.26 -5.94 15.85
N HIS A 162 -18.97 -5.71 15.70
CA HIS A 162 -18.04 -5.39 16.78
C HIS A 162 -17.44 -4.01 16.56
N VAL A 163 -17.37 -3.22 17.63
CA VAL A 163 -16.76 -1.89 17.62
C VAL A 163 -15.74 -1.83 18.75
N ARG A 164 -14.52 -1.43 18.44
CA ARG A 164 -13.47 -1.22 19.42
C ARG A 164 -12.61 -0.01 19.08
N PRO A 165 -12.04 0.69 20.08
CA PRO A 165 -11.07 1.72 19.81
C PRO A 165 -9.82 1.11 19.13
N VAL A 166 -9.20 1.87 18.24
CA VAL A 166 -7.89 1.52 17.69
C VAL A 166 -6.84 1.90 18.72
N GLU A 167 -6.12 0.90 19.21
CA GLU A 167 -5.07 1.02 20.22
C GLU A 167 -3.77 0.43 19.70
N TYR A 168 -2.68 0.63 20.46
CA TYR A 168 -1.40 0.01 20.13
C TYR A 168 -1.51 -1.50 20.11
N GLY A 169 -1.03 -2.12 19.03
CA GLY A 169 -1.02 -3.55 18.87
C GLY A 169 -1.40 -3.98 17.47
N MET A 170 -1.39 -5.30 17.25
CA MET A 170 -1.86 -5.90 16.01
C MET A 170 -3.23 -6.54 16.26
N TYR A 171 -4.17 -6.24 15.40
CA TYR A 171 -5.43 -6.95 15.36
C TYR A 171 -5.56 -7.68 14.02
N VAL A 172 -5.94 -8.94 14.10
CA VAL A 172 -6.24 -9.80 12.96
C VAL A 172 -7.64 -10.36 13.14
N ASN A 173 -8.47 -10.23 12.13
CA ASN A 173 -9.81 -10.80 12.04
C ASN A 173 -9.82 -11.99 11.08
#